data_e2b55a75b3c7c29c33d5bd8b19139e9d
#
_entry.id   e2b55a75b3c7c29c33d5bd8b19139e9d
#
_cell.length_a   1.000
_cell.length_b   1.000
_cell.length_c   1.000
_cell.angle_alpha   90.00
_cell.angle_beta   90.00
_cell.angle_gamma   90.00
#
_symmetry.space_group_name_H-M   'P 1'
#
loop_
_entity.id
_entity.type
_entity.pdbx_description
1 polymer ?
#
loop_
_entity_poly.entity_id
_entity_poly.type
_entity_poly.pdbx_seq_one_letter_code
_entity_poly.pdbx_strand_id
1 'polypeptide(L)'
;MNNLTLIIPTKKESESLPKFLNELKIFNCKKMIVLQSEDDETLESIKNFSEIEIYKQKKNGYGSALTEGIKNCKTEYWSIINADGSMDPKYLKEMLEKCNDKDFIFASRYIKPGGGSDDDTIVTFVGNKFFSFLGNLMFRLNLTDILYTYVLGKKTSFEKLDIASYDFRFCVEFPIKAKKANLIFADIPSYERARIGGKKKVNAIKDGFLILFEMLRLFIKK
;
A
#
# COMPACT_ATOMS: atom_id res chain seq x y z
N MET A 1 15.41 6.40 10.19
CA MET A 1 14.10 6.47 9.49
C MET A 1 13.20 7.62 10.01
N ASN A 2 13.76 8.64 10.70
CA ASN A 2 12.99 9.74 11.33
C ASN A 2 12.15 10.56 10.34
N ASN A 3 12.50 10.54 9.06
CA ASN A 3 11.81 11.28 7.99
C ASN A 3 10.82 10.40 7.19
N LEU A 4 10.36 9.29 7.78
CA LEU A 4 9.40 8.33 7.22
C LEU A 4 8.14 8.27 8.09
N THR A 5 6.97 8.29 7.45
CA THR A 5 5.67 7.98 8.07
C THR A 5 5.11 6.69 7.47
N LEU A 6 4.78 5.73 8.31
CA LEU A 6 4.02 4.55 7.93
C LEU A 6 2.53 4.93 7.86
N ILE A 7 1.93 4.77 6.69
CA ILE A 7 0.51 4.95 6.46
C ILE A 7 -0.17 3.60 6.64
N ILE A 8 -0.94 3.46 7.70
CA ILE A 8 -1.56 2.20 8.13
C ILE A 8 -3.08 2.29 7.93
N PRO A 9 -3.60 1.89 6.74
CA PRO A 9 -5.03 1.90 6.49
C PRO A 9 -5.72 0.87 7.37
N THR A 10 -6.78 1.28 8.06
CA THR A 10 -7.35 0.47 9.13
C THR A 10 -8.87 0.43 9.06
N LYS A 11 -9.41 -0.80 9.04
CA LYS A 11 -10.85 -1.06 9.07
C LYS A 11 -11.08 -2.42 9.72
N LYS A 12 -11.72 -2.44 10.91
CA LYS A 12 -12.01 -3.67 11.68
C LYS A 12 -10.74 -4.51 11.88
N GLU A 13 -9.73 -3.90 12.53
CA GLU A 13 -8.42 -4.50 12.79
C GLU A 13 -8.09 -4.52 14.30
N SER A 14 -9.12 -4.55 15.14
CA SER A 14 -8.97 -4.57 16.61
C SER A 14 -8.12 -5.75 17.12
N GLU A 15 -8.12 -6.87 16.40
CA GLU A 15 -7.35 -8.07 16.75
C GLU A 15 -5.87 -7.99 16.33
N SER A 16 -5.59 -7.48 15.13
CA SER A 16 -4.27 -7.52 14.50
C SER A 16 -3.44 -6.29 14.82
N LEU A 17 -4.04 -5.10 14.76
CA LEU A 17 -3.33 -3.83 14.84
C LEU A 17 -2.53 -3.64 16.14
N PRO A 18 -3.04 -3.95 17.36
CA PRO A 18 -2.24 -3.81 18.58
C PRO A 18 -0.98 -4.69 18.59
N LYS A 19 -1.08 -5.91 18.08
CA LYS A 19 0.05 -6.84 17.95
C LYS A 19 1.09 -6.30 16.97
N PHE A 20 0.63 -5.81 15.82
CA PHE A 20 1.50 -5.26 14.80
C PHE A 20 2.16 -3.93 15.24
N LEU A 21 1.43 -3.06 15.94
CA LEU A 21 2.01 -1.84 16.50
C LEU A 21 3.13 -2.13 17.52
N ASN A 22 3.02 -3.20 18.30
CA ASN A 22 4.12 -3.63 19.19
C ASN A 22 5.37 -4.06 18.40
N GLU A 23 5.20 -4.74 17.26
CA GLU A 23 6.32 -5.06 16.36
C GLU A 23 6.95 -3.80 15.78
N LEU A 24 6.13 -2.82 15.42
CA LEU A 24 6.59 -1.57 14.82
C LEU A 24 7.32 -0.64 15.80
N LYS A 25 7.32 -0.88 17.12
CA LYS A 25 8.03 -0.05 18.12
C LYS A 25 9.52 0.05 17.89
N ILE A 26 10.14 -1.02 17.37
CA ILE A 26 11.59 -1.03 17.10
C ILE A 26 12.01 -0.14 15.93
N PHE A 27 11.05 0.28 15.09
CA PHE A 27 11.31 1.12 13.94
C PHE A 27 11.12 2.59 14.31
N ASN A 28 12.21 3.36 14.31
CA ASN A 28 12.18 4.79 14.59
C ASN A 28 11.63 5.58 13.38
N CYS A 29 10.32 5.51 13.19
CA CYS A 29 9.55 6.22 12.17
C CYS A 29 8.18 6.61 12.73
N LYS A 30 7.53 7.59 12.12
CA LYS A 30 6.15 7.98 12.50
C LYS A 30 5.16 6.92 12.02
N LYS A 31 4.09 6.71 12.77
CA LYS A 31 3.00 5.77 12.45
C LYS A 31 1.70 6.56 12.42
N MET A 32 1.07 6.60 11.25
CA MET A 32 -0.25 7.21 11.06
C MET A 32 -1.28 6.13 10.79
N ILE A 33 -2.19 5.95 11.74
CA ILE A 33 -3.34 5.06 11.59
C ILE A 33 -4.42 5.82 10.83
N VAL A 34 -4.74 5.36 9.63
CA VAL A 34 -5.83 5.95 8.85
C VAL A 34 -7.09 5.13 9.07
N LEU A 35 -7.89 5.59 10.02
CA LEU A 35 -9.03 4.87 10.58
C LEU A 35 -10.32 5.21 9.84
N GLN A 36 -11.14 4.21 9.53
CA GLN A 36 -12.51 4.44 9.08
C GLN A 36 -13.30 5.12 10.19
N SER A 37 -14.13 6.13 9.86
CA SER A 37 -14.78 7.02 10.83
C SER A 37 -15.65 6.33 11.88
N GLU A 38 -16.18 5.16 11.58
CA GLU A 38 -17.13 4.41 12.43
C GLU A 38 -16.50 3.14 13.03
N ASP A 39 -15.17 3.07 13.14
CA ASP A 39 -14.46 1.90 13.64
C ASP A 39 -13.98 2.12 15.09
N ASP A 40 -14.92 2.31 15.99
CA ASP A 40 -14.63 2.58 17.41
C ASP A 40 -13.99 1.39 18.11
N GLU A 41 -14.28 0.16 17.69
CA GLU A 41 -13.66 -1.05 18.24
C GLU A 41 -12.14 -1.08 17.99
N THR A 42 -11.72 -0.78 16.77
CA THR A 42 -10.30 -0.67 16.45
C THR A 42 -9.65 0.50 17.20
N LEU A 43 -10.32 1.65 17.27
CA LEU A 43 -9.84 2.82 18.00
C LEU A 43 -9.59 2.49 19.49
N GLU A 44 -10.55 1.84 20.15
CA GLU A 44 -10.42 1.43 21.54
C GLU A 44 -9.26 0.46 21.76
N SER A 45 -9.02 -0.47 20.81
CA SER A 45 -7.95 -1.46 20.91
C SER A 45 -6.53 -0.85 20.92
N ILE A 46 -6.38 0.38 20.40
CA ILE A 46 -5.07 1.06 20.29
C ILE A 46 -4.93 2.27 21.21
N LYS A 47 -5.86 2.54 22.09
CA LYS A 47 -5.86 3.72 22.99
C LYS A 47 -4.61 3.88 23.85
N ASN A 48 -3.93 2.76 24.17
CA ASN A 48 -2.71 2.73 24.99
C ASN A 48 -1.42 3.00 24.20
N PHE A 49 -1.50 3.24 22.88
CA PHE A 49 -0.34 3.56 22.07
C PHE A 49 -0.24 5.10 21.91
N SER A 50 0.68 5.72 22.65
CA SER A 50 0.87 7.18 22.64
C SER A 50 1.70 7.70 21.47
N GLU A 51 2.46 6.83 20.80
CA GLU A 51 3.40 7.21 19.72
C GLU A 51 2.83 7.07 18.32
N ILE A 52 1.50 7.09 18.18
CA ILE A 52 0.80 6.99 16.91
C ILE A 52 -0.01 8.25 16.63
N GLU A 53 -0.12 8.62 15.37
CA GLU A 53 -1.04 9.65 14.90
C GLU A 53 -2.29 8.96 14.36
N ILE A 54 -3.48 9.39 14.79
CA ILE A 54 -4.75 8.86 14.30
C ILE A 54 -5.37 9.88 13.36
N TYR A 55 -5.62 9.47 12.13
CA TYR A 55 -6.34 10.24 11.12
C TYR A 55 -7.66 9.54 10.79
N LYS A 56 -8.78 10.18 11.07
CA LYS A 56 -10.10 9.67 10.69
C LYS A 56 -10.38 9.99 9.23
N GLN A 57 -10.66 8.95 8.41
CA GLN A 57 -10.98 9.13 6.99
C GLN A 57 -12.18 10.05 6.79
N LYS A 58 -12.08 10.93 5.81
CA LYS A 58 -13.22 11.77 5.35
C LYS A 58 -14.11 11.00 4.38
N LYS A 59 -13.53 10.16 3.55
CA LYS A 59 -14.24 9.34 2.56
C LYS A 59 -13.89 7.87 2.74
N ASN A 60 -14.90 7.03 2.91
CA ASN A 60 -14.70 5.59 3.06
C ASN A 60 -14.10 4.96 1.81
N GLY A 61 -13.18 4.02 2.01
CA GLY A 61 -12.55 3.22 0.96
C GLY A 61 -11.05 3.07 1.16
N TYR A 62 -10.49 1.99 0.64
CA TYR A 62 -9.07 1.68 0.80
C TYR A 62 -8.18 2.73 0.12
N GLY A 63 -8.46 3.06 -1.14
CA GLY A 63 -7.73 4.09 -1.88
C GLY A 63 -7.84 5.48 -1.26
N SER A 64 -9.01 5.83 -0.67
CA SER A 64 -9.18 7.06 0.11
C SER A 64 -8.28 7.07 1.35
N ALA A 65 -8.23 5.96 2.11
CA ALA A 65 -7.36 5.85 3.28
C ALA A 65 -5.90 6.12 2.92
N LEU A 66 -5.42 5.50 1.84
CA LEU A 66 -4.05 5.67 1.37
C LEU A 66 -3.79 7.11 0.92
N THR A 67 -4.65 7.65 0.07
CA THR A 67 -4.50 9.00 -0.49
C THR A 67 -4.57 10.07 0.60
N GLU A 68 -5.53 9.97 1.52
CA GLU A 68 -5.68 10.90 2.63
C GLU A 68 -4.49 10.81 3.60
N GLY A 69 -4.05 9.60 3.96
CA GLY A 69 -2.89 9.39 4.82
C GLY A 69 -1.61 9.97 4.22
N ILE A 70 -1.31 9.68 2.95
CA ILE A 70 -0.12 10.18 2.27
C ILE A 70 -0.14 11.73 2.17
N LYS A 71 -1.28 12.32 1.81
CA LYS A 71 -1.39 13.78 1.71
C LYS A 71 -1.23 14.49 3.06
N ASN A 72 -1.64 13.86 4.15
CA ASN A 72 -1.59 14.46 5.50
C ASN A 72 -0.31 14.13 6.29
N CYS A 73 0.52 13.17 5.86
CA CYS A 73 1.79 12.93 6.54
C CYS A 73 2.71 14.15 6.44
N LYS A 74 3.56 14.35 7.48
CA LYS A 74 4.43 15.53 7.60
C LYS A 74 5.90 15.25 7.29
N THR A 75 6.20 14.01 6.88
CA THR A 75 7.56 13.58 6.55
C THR A 75 7.79 13.60 5.06
N GLU A 76 9.05 13.62 4.65
CA GLU A 76 9.46 13.57 3.25
C GLU A 76 9.08 12.25 2.57
N TYR A 77 9.24 11.16 3.32
CA TYR A 77 8.91 9.81 2.85
C TYR A 77 7.69 9.26 3.57
N TRP A 78 6.95 8.45 2.85
CA TRP A 78 5.84 7.65 3.37
C TRP A 78 5.98 6.21 2.93
N SER A 79 5.43 5.28 3.68
CA SER A 79 5.27 3.89 3.23
C SER A 79 3.90 3.38 3.64
N ILE A 80 3.23 2.68 2.71
CA ILE A 80 2.00 1.96 3.02
C ILE A 80 2.40 0.64 3.70
N ILE A 81 1.77 0.32 4.81
CA ILE A 81 1.90 -0.96 5.49
C ILE A 81 0.55 -1.36 6.08
N ASN A 82 0.08 -2.58 5.80
CA ASN A 82 -1.24 -3.01 6.25
C ASN A 82 -1.27 -3.32 7.76
N ALA A 83 -2.43 -3.06 8.39
CA ALA A 83 -2.65 -3.27 9.81
C ALA A 83 -2.69 -4.75 10.24
N ASP A 84 -2.76 -5.68 9.28
CA ASP A 84 -2.84 -7.12 9.51
C ASP A 84 -1.47 -7.81 9.72
N GLY A 85 -0.37 -7.05 9.59
CA GLY A 85 0.99 -7.54 9.80
C GLY A 85 1.54 -8.43 8.68
N SER A 86 0.83 -8.57 7.55
CA SER A 86 1.30 -9.39 6.43
C SER A 86 2.51 -8.78 5.70
N MET A 87 2.58 -7.45 5.66
CA MET A 87 3.72 -6.72 5.12
C MET A 87 4.85 -6.65 6.14
N ASP A 88 5.97 -7.33 5.85
CA ASP A 88 7.10 -7.42 6.79
C ASP A 88 7.89 -6.09 6.83
N PRO A 89 7.95 -5.40 7.99
CA PRO A 89 8.61 -4.10 8.09
C PRO A 89 10.14 -4.15 7.95
N LYS A 90 10.76 -5.32 7.91
CA LYS A 90 12.21 -5.46 7.68
C LYS A 90 12.67 -4.86 6.34
N TYR A 91 11.78 -4.81 5.34
CA TYR A 91 12.10 -4.25 4.01
C TYR A 91 12.12 -2.71 3.98
N LEU A 92 11.57 -2.03 5.00
CA LEU A 92 11.47 -0.56 5.02
C LEU A 92 12.83 0.13 4.87
N LYS A 93 13.89 -0.42 5.48
CA LYS A 93 15.23 0.15 5.38
C LYS A 93 15.75 0.10 3.96
N GLU A 94 15.67 -1.05 3.31
CA GLU A 94 16.11 -1.23 1.93
C GLU A 94 15.28 -0.36 0.96
N MET A 95 13.96 -0.31 1.15
CA MET A 95 13.09 0.55 0.34
C MET A 95 13.48 2.02 0.47
N LEU A 96 13.77 2.49 1.68
CA LEU A 96 14.16 3.88 1.93
C LEU A 96 15.51 4.20 1.27
N GLU A 97 16.50 3.33 1.39
CA GLU A 97 17.81 3.49 0.76
C GLU A 97 17.69 3.57 -0.77
N LYS A 98 16.89 2.69 -1.38
CA LYS A 98 16.65 2.70 -2.84
C LYS A 98 15.79 3.87 -3.32
N CYS A 99 15.01 4.50 -2.44
CA CYS A 99 14.19 5.66 -2.78
C CYS A 99 14.99 6.97 -2.92
N ASN A 100 16.29 6.98 -2.61
CA ASN A 100 17.12 8.19 -2.74
C ASN A 100 17.14 8.73 -4.18
N ASP A 101 17.31 7.85 -5.16
CA ASP A 101 17.38 8.17 -6.60
C ASP A 101 16.08 7.83 -7.37
N LYS A 102 15.03 7.43 -6.65
CA LYS A 102 13.71 7.08 -7.19
C LYS A 102 12.62 7.90 -6.52
N ASP A 103 11.46 7.96 -7.15
CA ASP A 103 10.26 8.55 -6.58
C ASP A 103 9.48 7.56 -5.71
N PHE A 104 9.43 6.29 -6.15
CA PHE A 104 8.72 5.21 -5.47
C PHE A 104 9.46 3.89 -5.56
N ILE A 105 9.40 3.09 -4.50
CA ILE A 105 9.86 1.71 -4.46
C ILE A 105 8.67 0.82 -4.11
N PHE A 106 8.38 -0.13 -4.98
CA PHE A 106 7.34 -1.13 -4.82
C PHE A 106 7.95 -2.42 -4.27
N ALA A 107 7.31 -3.01 -3.27
CA ALA A 107 7.64 -4.36 -2.86
C ALA A 107 6.93 -5.35 -3.79
N SER A 108 7.56 -6.48 -4.10
CA SER A 108 7.01 -7.52 -4.96
C SER A 108 7.18 -8.90 -4.37
N ARG A 109 6.10 -9.65 -4.33
CA ARG A 109 6.07 -11.07 -3.94
C ARG A 109 6.63 -11.98 -5.02
N TYR A 110 6.79 -11.48 -6.24
CA TYR A 110 7.06 -12.30 -7.44
C TYR A 110 8.46 -12.15 -8.01
N ILE A 111 9.33 -11.37 -7.39
CA ILE A 111 10.75 -11.30 -7.75
C ILE A 111 11.49 -12.45 -7.05
N LYS A 112 12.25 -13.22 -7.78
CA LYS A 112 13.10 -14.31 -7.25
C LYS A 112 14.58 -13.98 -7.45
N PRO A 113 15.46 -14.30 -6.49
CA PRO A 113 15.15 -14.84 -5.15
C PRO A 113 14.57 -13.78 -4.19
N GLY A 114 13.94 -14.21 -3.11
CA GLY A 114 13.54 -13.36 -1.97
C GLY A 114 12.07 -12.98 -1.90
N GLY A 115 11.35 -12.96 -3.03
CA GLY A 115 9.90 -12.75 -3.03
C GLY A 115 9.10 -14.02 -2.72
N GLY A 116 7.93 -13.86 -2.13
CA GLY A 116 7.00 -14.95 -1.81
C GLY A 116 5.79 -14.45 -1.04
N SER A 117 4.81 -15.33 -0.78
CA SER A 117 3.63 -15.02 0.00
C SER A 117 3.10 -16.27 0.69
N ASP A 118 2.77 -16.13 1.98
CA ASP A 118 2.00 -17.10 2.76
C ASP A 118 0.49 -16.82 2.71
N ASP A 119 0.07 -15.67 2.15
CA ASP A 119 -1.32 -15.22 2.10
C ASP A 119 -1.96 -15.36 0.71
N ASP A 120 -1.18 -15.63 -0.33
CA ASP A 120 -1.68 -15.78 -1.69
C ASP A 120 -2.40 -17.13 -1.87
N THR A 121 -3.55 -17.07 -2.53
CA THR A 121 -4.23 -18.24 -3.07
C THR A 121 -3.91 -18.40 -4.55
N ILE A 122 -4.19 -19.56 -5.15
CA ILE A 122 -4.00 -19.77 -6.59
C ILE A 122 -4.76 -18.70 -7.40
N VAL A 123 -5.98 -18.35 -6.99
CA VAL A 123 -6.81 -17.35 -7.67
C VAL A 123 -6.18 -15.96 -7.59
N THR A 124 -5.74 -15.53 -6.39
CA THR A 124 -5.11 -14.23 -6.23
C THR A 124 -3.75 -14.17 -6.92
N PHE A 125 -2.97 -15.24 -6.87
CA PHE A 125 -1.70 -15.35 -7.59
C PHE A 125 -1.87 -15.16 -9.10
N VAL A 126 -2.77 -15.91 -9.72
CA VAL A 126 -3.04 -15.83 -11.17
C VAL A 126 -3.56 -14.43 -11.53
N GLY A 127 -4.50 -13.90 -10.74
CA GLY A 127 -5.03 -12.55 -10.93
C GLY A 127 -3.95 -11.46 -10.85
N ASN A 128 -3.09 -11.53 -9.83
CA ASN A 128 -1.99 -10.57 -9.66
C ASN A 128 -0.99 -10.62 -10.82
N LYS A 129 -0.62 -11.82 -11.29
CA LYS A 129 0.23 -12.00 -12.48
C LYS A 129 -0.41 -11.44 -13.73
N PHE A 130 -1.70 -11.70 -13.93
CA PHE A 130 -2.45 -11.19 -15.07
C PHE A 130 -2.49 -9.66 -15.10
N PHE A 131 -2.82 -9.01 -13.98
CA PHE A 131 -2.85 -7.54 -13.91
C PHE A 131 -1.46 -6.91 -14.04
N SER A 132 -0.42 -7.55 -13.49
CA SER A 132 0.96 -7.08 -13.68
C SER A 132 1.39 -7.20 -15.14
N PHE A 133 1.03 -8.29 -15.81
CA PHE A 133 1.27 -8.46 -17.25
C PHE A 133 0.55 -7.35 -18.06
N LEU A 134 -0.74 -7.11 -17.81
CA LEU A 134 -1.49 -6.06 -18.49
C LEU A 134 -0.90 -4.66 -18.23
N GLY A 135 -0.50 -4.37 -16.99
CA GLY A 135 0.14 -3.09 -16.64
C GLY A 135 1.44 -2.86 -17.41
N ASN A 136 2.25 -3.90 -17.56
CA ASN A 136 3.49 -3.83 -18.32
C ASN A 136 3.22 -3.71 -19.83
N LEU A 137 2.26 -4.45 -20.36
CA LEU A 137 1.90 -4.43 -21.78
C LEU A 137 1.32 -3.07 -22.20
N MET A 138 0.35 -2.55 -21.44
CA MET A 138 -0.40 -1.34 -21.78
C MET A 138 0.34 -0.04 -21.45
N PHE A 139 1.11 -0.03 -20.34
CA PHE A 139 1.69 1.20 -19.79
C PHE A 139 3.22 1.15 -19.63
N ARG A 140 3.86 0.01 -19.91
CA ARG A 140 5.32 -0.18 -19.75
C ARG A 140 5.78 0.13 -18.33
N LEU A 141 5.06 -0.38 -17.34
CA LEU A 141 5.33 -0.09 -15.93
C LEU A 141 6.63 -0.71 -15.44
N ASN A 142 7.01 -1.88 -15.98
CA ASN A 142 8.15 -2.68 -15.53
C ASN A 142 8.05 -3.07 -14.05
N LEU A 143 6.83 -3.34 -13.56
CA LEU A 143 6.55 -3.82 -12.21
C LEU A 143 6.12 -5.30 -12.26
N THR A 144 6.54 -6.06 -11.27
CA THR A 144 6.25 -7.50 -11.20
C THR A 144 5.02 -7.83 -10.36
N ASP A 145 4.55 -6.90 -9.49
CA ASP A 145 3.41 -7.07 -8.60
C ASP A 145 2.63 -5.75 -8.41
N ILE A 146 1.80 -5.41 -9.41
CA ILE A 146 1.11 -4.11 -9.45
C ILE A 146 0.03 -3.95 -8.37
N LEU A 147 -0.56 -5.07 -7.89
CA LEU A 147 -1.65 -5.02 -6.92
C LEU A 147 -1.17 -5.03 -5.45
N TYR A 148 0.11 -5.25 -5.21
CA TYR A 148 0.68 -5.24 -3.87
C TYR A 148 1.02 -3.82 -3.45
N THR A 149 0.27 -3.30 -2.49
CA THR A 149 0.37 -1.89 -2.08
C THR A 149 1.45 -1.59 -1.06
N TYR A 150 2.36 -2.52 -0.79
CA TYR A 150 3.55 -2.25 0.01
C TYR A 150 4.51 -1.39 -0.80
N VAL A 151 4.36 -0.08 -0.68
CA VAL A 151 5.11 0.92 -1.45
C VAL A 151 5.69 1.96 -0.49
N LEU A 152 6.93 2.37 -0.76
CA LEU A 152 7.57 3.52 -0.12
C LEU A 152 7.83 4.60 -1.17
N GLY A 153 7.59 5.87 -0.85
CA GLY A 153 7.77 6.94 -1.81
C GLY A 153 7.99 8.32 -1.21
N LYS A 154 8.39 9.25 -2.08
CA LYS A 154 8.52 10.67 -1.77
C LYS A 154 7.13 11.34 -1.78
N LYS A 155 6.84 12.13 -0.75
CA LYS A 155 5.57 12.86 -0.65
C LYS A 155 5.39 13.85 -1.81
N THR A 156 6.43 14.60 -2.12
CA THR A 156 6.41 15.59 -3.22
C THR A 156 6.14 14.97 -4.59
N SER A 157 6.54 13.72 -4.79
CA SER A 157 6.25 12.98 -6.03
C SER A 157 4.80 12.49 -6.07
N PHE A 158 4.26 12.04 -4.93
CA PHE A 158 2.86 11.63 -4.84
C PHE A 158 1.90 12.83 -5.02
N GLU A 159 2.25 14.00 -4.51
CA GLU A 159 1.45 15.24 -4.64
C GLU A 159 1.27 15.71 -6.09
N LYS A 160 2.13 15.26 -7.02
CA LYS A 160 1.98 15.50 -8.47
C LYS A 160 0.88 14.63 -9.10
N LEU A 161 0.38 13.64 -8.37
CA LEU A 161 -0.59 12.68 -8.88
C LEU A 161 -2.01 13.06 -8.45
N ASP A 162 -2.90 13.19 -9.43
CA ASP A 162 -4.33 13.38 -9.19
C ASP A 162 -5.01 12.00 -9.05
N ILE A 163 -4.87 11.36 -7.88
CA ILE A 163 -5.48 10.06 -7.59
C ILE A 163 -6.96 10.26 -7.27
N ALA A 164 -7.82 9.60 -8.03
CA ALA A 164 -9.28 9.70 -7.92
C ALA A 164 -9.94 8.45 -7.31
N SER A 165 -9.29 7.28 -7.42
CA SER A 165 -9.84 6.02 -6.92
C SER A 165 -9.89 5.98 -5.40
N TYR A 166 -11.08 5.72 -4.87
CA TYR A 166 -11.32 5.60 -3.43
C TYR A 166 -11.26 4.16 -2.92
N ASP A 167 -11.26 3.18 -3.81
CA ASP A 167 -11.28 1.74 -3.54
C ASP A 167 -9.99 1.05 -4.02
N PHE A 168 -10.02 -0.27 -4.24
CA PHE A 168 -8.87 -1.06 -4.68
C PHE A 168 -8.35 -0.71 -6.09
N ARG A 169 -9.06 0.08 -6.88
CA ARG A 169 -8.55 0.62 -8.15
C ARG A 169 -7.31 1.50 -7.96
N PHE A 170 -7.10 2.02 -6.75
CA PHE A 170 -5.86 2.72 -6.37
C PHE A 170 -4.60 1.92 -6.75
N CYS A 171 -4.63 0.58 -6.58
CA CYS A 171 -3.48 -0.29 -6.85
C CYS A 171 -2.93 -0.15 -8.27
N VAL A 172 -3.81 0.10 -9.26
CA VAL A 172 -3.41 0.28 -10.66
C VAL A 172 -3.37 1.76 -11.07
N GLU A 173 -4.28 2.58 -10.56
CA GLU A 173 -4.29 4.02 -10.89
C GLU A 173 -2.99 4.70 -10.48
N PHE A 174 -2.49 4.42 -9.28
CA PHE A 174 -1.29 5.03 -8.73
C PHE A 174 -0.05 4.78 -9.61
N PRO A 175 0.41 3.55 -9.87
CA PRO A 175 1.59 3.33 -10.71
C PRO A 175 1.39 3.76 -12.17
N ILE A 176 0.18 3.66 -12.73
CA ILE A 176 -0.10 4.14 -14.09
C ILE A 176 0.05 5.66 -14.17
N LYS A 177 -0.50 6.40 -13.21
CA LYS A 177 -0.36 7.86 -13.16
C LYS A 177 1.07 8.29 -12.87
N ALA A 178 1.78 7.58 -11.99
CA ALA A 178 3.20 7.80 -11.75
C ALA A 178 4.02 7.66 -13.06
N LYS A 179 3.74 6.62 -13.85
CA LYS A 179 4.38 6.43 -15.15
C LYS A 179 4.06 7.54 -16.14
N LYS A 180 2.79 7.94 -16.23
CA LYS A 180 2.35 9.04 -17.11
C LYS A 180 2.96 10.39 -16.70
N ALA A 181 3.24 10.59 -15.42
CA ALA A 181 3.92 11.77 -14.89
C ALA A 181 5.47 11.70 -15.01
N ASN A 182 6.01 10.67 -15.70
CA ASN A 182 7.45 10.42 -15.86
C ASN A 182 8.21 10.30 -14.53
N LEU A 183 7.55 9.82 -13.47
CA LEU A 183 8.20 9.54 -12.20
C LEU A 183 8.97 8.23 -12.27
N ILE A 184 10.10 8.18 -11.55
CA ILE A 184 11.02 7.06 -11.59
C ILE A 184 10.69 6.11 -10.43
N PHE A 185 10.46 4.85 -10.74
CA PHE A 185 10.21 3.83 -9.73
C PHE A 185 10.83 2.49 -10.11
N ALA A 186 10.97 1.64 -9.13
CA ALA A 186 11.44 0.27 -9.26
C ALA A 186 10.73 -0.63 -8.26
N ASP A 187 10.88 -1.95 -8.42
CA ASP A 187 10.42 -2.91 -7.42
C ASP A 187 11.60 -3.67 -6.77
N ILE A 188 11.35 -4.20 -5.58
CA ILE A 188 12.27 -5.05 -4.83
C ILE A 188 11.58 -6.34 -4.39
N PRO A 189 12.32 -7.45 -4.20
CA PRO A 189 11.72 -8.65 -3.65
C PRO A 189 11.25 -8.44 -2.22
N SER A 190 10.07 -8.97 -1.89
CA SER A 190 9.48 -8.92 -0.55
C SER A 190 8.70 -10.20 -0.27
N TYR A 191 8.81 -10.72 0.94
CA TYR A 191 8.03 -11.85 1.39
C TYR A 191 6.82 -11.37 2.19
N GLU A 192 5.62 -11.70 1.75
CA GLU A 192 4.38 -11.43 2.45
C GLU A 192 4.12 -12.55 3.46
N ARG A 193 4.02 -12.19 4.72
CA ARG A 193 3.76 -13.12 5.82
C ARG A 193 2.30 -13.48 5.91
N ALA A 194 1.98 -14.57 6.62
CA ALA A 194 0.61 -14.82 7.06
C ALA A 194 0.10 -13.66 7.94
N ARG A 195 -1.18 -13.35 7.84
CA ARG A 195 -1.83 -12.32 8.66
C ARG A 195 -1.78 -12.67 10.14
N ILE A 196 -1.60 -11.67 10.99
CA ILE A 196 -1.69 -11.83 12.45
C ILE A 196 -3.14 -12.06 12.88
N GLY A 197 -4.11 -11.50 12.12
CA GLY A 197 -5.54 -11.61 12.36
C GLY A 197 -6.35 -10.89 11.31
N GLY A 198 -7.67 -10.79 11.52
CA GLY A 198 -8.58 -10.12 10.61
C GLY A 198 -9.00 -10.98 9.40
N LYS A 199 -9.77 -10.40 8.48
CA LYS A 199 -10.28 -11.07 7.27
C LYS A 199 -9.90 -10.29 6.02
N LYS A 200 -9.64 -11.00 4.92
CA LYS A 200 -9.48 -10.38 3.59
C LYS A 200 -10.70 -9.53 3.25
N LYS A 201 -10.46 -8.28 2.84
CA LYS A 201 -11.51 -7.32 2.49
C LYS A 201 -11.70 -7.19 0.97
N VAL A 202 -10.77 -7.74 0.21
CA VAL A 202 -10.79 -7.77 -1.26
C VAL A 202 -11.73 -8.89 -1.73
N ASN A 203 -12.64 -8.54 -2.64
CA ASN A 203 -13.42 -9.51 -3.41
C ASN A 203 -12.75 -9.69 -4.78
N ALA A 204 -12.07 -10.82 -4.97
CA ALA A 204 -11.22 -11.05 -6.15
C ALA A 204 -11.96 -10.86 -7.49
N ILE A 205 -13.24 -11.25 -7.58
CA ILE A 205 -14.02 -11.12 -8.82
C ILE A 205 -14.49 -9.69 -9.01
N LYS A 206 -15.22 -9.13 -8.03
CA LYS A 206 -15.78 -7.78 -8.12
C LYS A 206 -14.69 -6.72 -8.29
N ASP A 207 -13.67 -6.77 -7.42
CA ASP A 207 -12.59 -5.78 -7.45
C ASP A 207 -11.71 -5.99 -8.69
N GLY A 208 -11.53 -7.23 -9.15
CA GLY A 208 -10.83 -7.54 -10.39
C GLY A 208 -11.47 -6.88 -11.61
N PHE A 209 -12.80 -6.95 -11.75
CA PHE A 209 -13.51 -6.25 -12.83
C PHE A 209 -13.36 -4.72 -12.75
N LEU A 210 -13.47 -4.15 -11.55
CA LEU A 210 -13.29 -2.71 -11.36
C LEU A 210 -11.87 -2.25 -11.71
N ILE A 211 -10.87 -3.04 -11.33
CA ILE A 211 -9.45 -2.79 -11.65
C ILE A 211 -9.22 -2.86 -13.16
N LEU A 212 -9.75 -3.90 -13.83
CA LEU A 212 -9.63 -4.02 -15.28
C LEU A 212 -10.26 -2.83 -16.01
N PHE A 213 -11.47 -2.45 -15.59
CA PHE A 213 -12.16 -1.31 -16.19
C PHE A 213 -11.38 0.00 -15.98
N GLU A 214 -10.79 0.19 -14.80
CA GLU A 214 -9.95 1.35 -14.51
C GLU A 214 -8.70 1.39 -15.40
N MET A 215 -8.04 0.26 -15.61
CA MET A 215 -6.90 0.17 -16.52
C MET A 215 -7.28 0.54 -17.95
N LEU A 216 -8.41 0.02 -18.45
CA LEU A 216 -8.92 0.38 -19.78
C LEU A 216 -9.25 1.87 -19.88
N ARG A 217 -9.92 2.43 -18.86
CA ARG A 217 -10.23 3.87 -18.79
C ARG A 217 -8.96 4.72 -18.86
N LEU A 218 -7.94 4.35 -18.08
CA LEU A 218 -6.66 5.06 -18.03
C LEU A 218 -5.85 4.88 -19.35
N PHE A 219 -6.06 3.79 -20.07
CA PHE A 219 -5.41 3.57 -21.37
C PHE A 219 -5.99 4.44 -22.47
N ILE A 220 -7.32 4.58 -22.51
CA ILE A 220 -8.03 5.40 -23.49
C ILE A 220 -7.84 6.89 -23.21
N LYS A 221 -7.82 7.28 -21.93
CA LYS A 221 -7.60 8.68 -21.52
C LYS A 221 -6.11 9.03 -21.61
N LYS A 222 -5.72 9.65 -22.73
CA LYS A 222 -4.36 10.16 -22.96
C LYS A 222 -3.97 11.22 -21.92
#